data_70e389b62f8253e594df07967a171b59
#
_entry.id   70e389b62f8253e594df07967a171b59
#
_cell.length_a   1.000
_cell.length_b   1.000
_cell.length_c   1.000
_cell.angle_alpha   90.00
_cell.angle_beta   90.00
_cell.angle_gamma   90.00
#
_symmetry.space_group_name_H-M   'P 1'
#
loop_
_entity.id
_entity.type
_entity.pdbx_description
1 polymer ?
#
loop_
_entity_poly.entity_id
_entity_poly.type
_entity_poly.pdbx_seq_one_letter_code
_entity_poly.pdbx_strand_id
1 'polypeptide(L)'
;SDSLLYMGKKETDHLSFDLFFAERGKDAHNRFIVNMKEAQDSLFIERIDTAYHNGVSWHKQLHEVNKQESSFKNDHTGQAFYVNSFLREFEVYHFHDTGDRSPMKGKCNMDDNVSLKNNGANIAAFLYYLKEKHPKHFTRIEKAVASVSPFFEGFCLMPNRLNEQLIQLEWKQKGTVDTYFNAYQLSDGTLRFICLATLLLQPDLPKTVIIDEPELGLHPVAVNKLAALIKKASREAQIIISTQSVNLVDNF
;
A
#
# COMPACT_ATOMS: atom_id res chain seq x y z
N SER A 1 14.78 -11.34 -17.81
CA SER A 1 13.34 -11.61 -18.07
C SER A 1 12.97 -13.08 -17.86
N ASP A 2 13.85 -14.03 -18.19
CA ASP A 2 13.61 -15.48 -18.00
C ASP A 2 13.25 -15.85 -16.55
N SER A 3 13.74 -15.11 -15.56
CA SER A 3 13.44 -15.34 -14.14
C SER A 3 11.98 -15.06 -13.76
N LEU A 4 11.24 -14.34 -14.59
CA LEU A 4 9.83 -14.05 -14.36
C LEU A 4 8.89 -15.11 -14.93
N LEU A 5 9.42 -16.03 -15.76
CA LEU A 5 8.66 -17.12 -16.32
C LEU A 5 8.79 -18.38 -15.46
N TYR A 6 7.70 -19.12 -15.28
CA TYR A 6 7.73 -20.38 -14.56
C TYR A 6 8.67 -21.38 -15.24
N MET A 7 9.69 -21.85 -14.50
CA MET A 7 10.73 -22.75 -15.01
C MET A 7 11.48 -22.21 -16.25
N GLY A 8 11.42 -20.87 -16.49
CA GLY A 8 11.96 -20.21 -17.66
C GLY A 8 11.20 -20.56 -18.94
N LYS A 9 11.79 -20.24 -20.10
CA LYS A 9 11.18 -20.48 -21.43
C LYS A 9 10.89 -21.94 -21.76
N LYS A 10 11.37 -22.88 -20.96
CA LYS A 10 11.15 -24.31 -21.22
C LYS A 10 9.73 -24.76 -20.94
N GLU A 11 9.06 -24.09 -19.99
CA GLU A 11 7.70 -24.45 -19.57
C GLU A 11 6.67 -23.41 -20.04
N THR A 12 6.99 -22.11 -19.91
CA THR A 12 6.10 -21.04 -20.35
C THR A 12 6.87 -19.95 -21.07
N ASP A 13 6.29 -19.39 -22.12
CA ASP A 13 6.84 -18.26 -22.88
C ASP A 13 6.04 -16.96 -22.67
N HIS A 14 5.03 -17.00 -21.82
CA HIS A 14 4.15 -15.87 -21.56
C HIS A 14 3.75 -15.75 -20.09
N LEU A 15 3.38 -14.53 -19.69
CA LEU A 15 2.71 -14.21 -18.45
C LEU A 15 1.31 -13.68 -18.76
N SER A 16 0.32 -14.13 -18.03
CA SER A 16 -1.05 -13.63 -18.16
C SER A 16 -1.56 -13.10 -16.83
N PHE A 17 -2.08 -11.90 -16.84
CA PHE A 17 -2.79 -11.30 -15.71
C PHE A 17 -4.26 -11.14 -16.11
N ASP A 18 -5.14 -11.61 -15.25
CA ASP A 18 -6.57 -11.57 -15.46
C ASP A 18 -7.24 -11.03 -14.20
N LEU A 19 -7.61 -9.75 -14.25
CA LEU A 19 -8.22 -9.05 -13.14
C LEU A 19 -9.72 -8.92 -13.37
N PHE A 20 -10.47 -9.36 -12.38
CA PHE A 20 -11.92 -9.31 -12.39
C PHE A 20 -12.41 -8.29 -11.36
N PHE A 21 -13.16 -7.29 -11.81
CA PHE A 21 -13.71 -6.22 -10.97
C PHE A 21 -15.21 -6.44 -10.81
N ALA A 22 -15.61 -6.80 -9.60
CA ALA A 22 -17.01 -6.95 -9.20
C ALA A 22 -17.34 -5.94 -8.11
N GLU A 23 -18.38 -5.16 -8.32
CA GLU A 23 -18.91 -4.28 -7.29
C GLU A 23 -20.00 -5.01 -6.51
N ARG A 24 -19.92 -5.02 -5.18
CA ARG A 24 -20.85 -5.75 -4.32
C ARG A 24 -22.31 -5.28 -4.56
N GLY A 25 -23.18 -6.22 -4.94
CA GLY A 25 -24.60 -5.94 -5.20
C GLY A 25 -24.89 -5.42 -6.61
N LYS A 26 -23.93 -5.44 -7.52
CA LYS A 26 -24.15 -5.14 -8.95
C LYS A 26 -23.92 -6.39 -9.80
N ASP A 27 -24.78 -6.60 -10.79
CA ASP A 27 -24.63 -7.69 -11.78
C ASP A 27 -23.64 -7.35 -12.91
N ALA A 28 -23.22 -6.09 -12.98
CA ALA A 28 -22.25 -5.61 -13.95
C ALA A 28 -20.82 -5.83 -13.46
N HIS A 29 -20.02 -6.48 -14.27
CA HIS A 29 -18.63 -6.81 -13.96
C HIS A 29 -17.69 -6.33 -15.05
N ASN A 30 -16.49 -5.93 -14.67
CA ASN A 30 -15.44 -5.60 -15.61
C ASN A 30 -14.27 -6.58 -15.48
N ARG A 31 -13.54 -6.81 -16.55
CA ARG A 31 -12.39 -7.69 -16.62
C ARG A 31 -11.27 -7.00 -17.39
N PHE A 32 -10.07 -7.11 -16.91
CA PHE A 32 -8.87 -6.59 -17.54
C PHE A 32 -7.88 -7.72 -17.71
N ILE A 33 -7.47 -7.98 -18.94
CA ILE A 33 -6.60 -9.10 -19.29
C ILE A 33 -5.36 -8.54 -19.97
N VAL A 34 -4.20 -8.89 -19.42
CA VAL A 34 -2.89 -8.53 -20.00
C VAL A 34 -2.12 -9.82 -20.24
N ASN A 35 -1.75 -10.04 -21.49
CA ASN A 35 -0.83 -11.08 -21.88
C ASN A 35 0.52 -10.44 -22.23
N MET A 36 1.57 -10.93 -21.61
CA MET A 36 2.93 -10.49 -21.84
C MET A 36 3.76 -11.67 -22.34
N LYS A 37 4.65 -11.41 -23.26
CA LYS A 37 5.57 -12.39 -23.84
C LYS A 37 6.99 -11.91 -23.71
N GLU A 38 7.90 -12.86 -23.55
CA GLU A 38 9.32 -12.56 -23.54
C GLU A 38 9.89 -12.66 -24.96
N ALA A 39 10.63 -11.63 -25.38
CA ALA A 39 11.42 -11.62 -26.57
C ALA A 39 12.67 -10.76 -26.39
N GLN A 40 13.82 -11.24 -26.88
CA GLN A 40 15.11 -10.54 -26.83
C GLN A 40 15.47 -10.04 -25.41
N ASP A 41 15.32 -10.92 -24.43
CA ASP A 41 15.57 -10.65 -22.99
C ASP A 41 14.74 -9.51 -22.38
N SER A 42 13.64 -9.14 -23.02
CA SER A 42 12.69 -8.15 -22.51
C SER A 42 11.27 -8.71 -22.54
N LEU A 43 10.46 -8.28 -21.55
CA LEU A 43 9.03 -8.53 -21.58
C LEU A 43 8.36 -7.46 -22.43
N PHE A 44 7.43 -7.86 -23.28
CA PHE A 44 6.57 -6.96 -24.01
C PHE A 44 5.11 -7.38 -23.88
N ILE A 45 4.24 -6.42 -24.05
CA ILE A 45 2.80 -6.64 -24.02
C ILE A 45 2.38 -7.25 -25.34
N GLU A 46 2.00 -8.52 -25.30
CA GLU A 46 1.46 -9.19 -26.47
C GLU A 46 0.05 -8.67 -26.78
N ARG A 47 -0.78 -8.53 -25.71
CA ARG A 47 -2.17 -8.13 -25.85
C ARG A 47 -2.75 -7.55 -24.59
N ILE A 48 -3.57 -6.50 -24.69
CA ILE A 48 -4.43 -5.98 -23.63
C ILE A 48 -5.89 -6.03 -24.11
N ASP A 49 -6.72 -6.70 -23.36
CA ASP A 49 -8.15 -6.78 -23.55
C ASP A 49 -8.90 -6.29 -22.30
N THR A 50 -10.07 -5.72 -22.52
CA THR A 50 -11.09 -5.58 -21.48
C THR A 50 -12.31 -6.41 -21.83
N ALA A 51 -13.09 -6.76 -20.82
CA ALA A 51 -14.41 -7.34 -21.02
C ALA A 51 -15.39 -6.75 -20.01
N TYR A 52 -16.63 -6.57 -20.43
CA TYR A 52 -17.74 -6.10 -19.60
C TYR A 52 -18.89 -7.09 -19.67
N HIS A 53 -19.43 -7.45 -18.50
CA HIS A 53 -20.64 -8.27 -18.38
C HIS A 53 -21.82 -7.38 -18.02
N ASN A 54 -22.86 -7.40 -18.82
CA ASN A 54 -24.04 -6.55 -18.66
C ASN A 54 -25.20 -7.22 -17.89
N GLY A 55 -24.92 -8.31 -17.18
CA GLY A 55 -25.92 -9.18 -16.56
C GLY A 55 -26.36 -10.36 -17.44
N VAL A 56 -26.10 -10.33 -18.76
CA VAL A 56 -26.54 -11.37 -19.73
C VAL A 56 -25.35 -11.97 -20.48
N SER A 57 -24.43 -11.14 -20.97
CA SER A 57 -23.31 -11.59 -21.81
C SER A 57 -22.06 -10.74 -21.62
N TRP A 58 -20.91 -11.32 -21.99
CA TRP A 58 -19.62 -10.64 -22.01
C TRP A 58 -19.41 -9.92 -23.33
N HIS A 59 -19.04 -8.64 -23.24
CA HIS A 59 -18.60 -7.81 -24.37
C HIS A 59 -17.11 -7.58 -24.23
N LYS A 60 -16.31 -8.08 -25.17
CA LYS A 60 -14.85 -7.94 -25.17
C LYS A 60 -14.42 -6.79 -26.07
N GLN A 61 -13.39 -6.09 -25.65
CA GLN A 61 -12.74 -5.03 -26.43
C GLN A 61 -11.22 -5.22 -26.39
N LEU A 62 -10.59 -5.23 -27.56
CA LEU A 62 -9.15 -5.23 -27.71
C LEU A 62 -8.65 -3.77 -27.69
N HIS A 63 -7.60 -3.51 -26.90
CA HIS A 63 -7.01 -2.17 -26.76
C HIS A 63 -5.61 -2.08 -27.38
N GLU A 64 -4.73 -3.02 -27.04
CA GLU A 64 -3.34 -2.97 -27.46
C GLU A 64 -2.83 -4.34 -27.90
N VAL A 65 -1.92 -4.34 -28.88
CA VAL A 65 -1.24 -5.54 -29.39
C VAL A 65 0.23 -5.20 -29.67
N ASN A 66 1.15 -6.07 -29.28
CA ASN A 66 2.57 -6.03 -29.57
C ASN A 66 3.24 -4.69 -29.22
N LYS A 67 3.17 -4.28 -27.94
CA LYS A 67 3.78 -3.05 -27.44
C LYS A 67 4.82 -3.32 -26.35
N GLN A 68 5.89 -2.53 -26.35
CA GLN A 68 6.88 -2.53 -25.27
C GLN A 68 6.32 -1.87 -24.00
N GLU A 69 5.61 -0.75 -24.16
CA GLU A 69 4.96 -0.02 -23.08
C GLU A 69 3.49 0.22 -23.40
N SER A 70 2.65 0.11 -22.38
CA SER A 70 1.23 0.36 -22.53
C SER A 70 0.89 1.84 -22.42
N SER A 71 0.04 2.29 -23.31
CA SER A 71 -0.65 3.58 -23.21
C SER A 71 -2.05 3.45 -22.61
N PHE A 72 -2.48 2.25 -22.25
CA PHE A 72 -3.84 1.94 -21.76
C PHE A 72 -4.27 2.83 -20.58
N LYS A 73 -3.35 3.17 -19.68
CA LYS A 73 -3.62 4.07 -18.54
C LYS A 73 -4.12 5.46 -18.95
N ASN A 74 -3.84 5.88 -20.19
CA ASN A 74 -4.23 7.18 -20.74
C ASN A 74 -5.48 7.06 -21.64
N ASP A 75 -6.01 5.86 -21.84
CA ASP A 75 -7.25 5.67 -22.58
C ASP A 75 -8.45 5.97 -21.66
N HIS A 76 -9.19 7.00 -22.02
CA HIS A 76 -10.38 7.45 -21.28
C HIS A 76 -11.67 7.16 -22.05
N THR A 77 -11.62 6.28 -23.06
CA THR A 77 -12.76 5.97 -23.91
C THR A 77 -13.41 4.63 -23.55
N GLY A 78 -14.73 4.56 -23.73
CA GLY A 78 -15.47 3.31 -23.60
C GLY A 78 -15.15 2.52 -22.34
N GLN A 79 -14.81 1.26 -22.50
CA GLN A 79 -14.57 0.32 -21.41
C GLN A 79 -13.24 0.58 -20.68
N ALA A 80 -12.24 1.14 -21.37
CA ALA A 80 -10.97 1.53 -20.74
C ALA A 80 -11.16 2.56 -19.63
N PHE A 81 -12.11 3.48 -19.78
CA PHE A 81 -12.44 4.47 -18.73
C PHE A 81 -12.84 3.78 -17.41
N TYR A 82 -13.74 2.80 -17.47
CA TYR A 82 -14.19 2.08 -16.28
C TYR A 82 -13.09 1.23 -15.65
N VAL A 83 -12.36 0.49 -16.48
CA VAL A 83 -11.25 -0.36 -15.99
C VAL A 83 -10.15 0.50 -15.37
N ASN A 84 -9.78 1.62 -16.01
CA ASN A 84 -8.80 2.55 -15.45
C ASN A 84 -9.25 3.18 -14.13
N SER A 85 -10.55 3.39 -13.92
CA SER A 85 -11.05 3.87 -12.62
C SER A 85 -10.79 2.87 -11.50
N PHE A 86 -10.91 1.57 -11.75
CA PHE A 86 -10.55 0.53 -10.78
C PHE A 86 -9.04 0.41 -10.59
N LEU A 87 -8.27 0.41 -11.69
CA LEU A 87 -6.80 0.28 -11.62
C LEU A 87 -6.14 1.45 -10.89
N ARG A 88 -6.71 2.65 -10.96
CA ARG A 88 -6.22 3.83 -10.21
C ARG A 88 -6.46 3.75 -8.71
N GLU A 89 -7.37 2.91 -8.28
CA GLU A 89 -7.63 2.66 -6.86
C GLU A 89 -6.68 1.61 -6.26
N PHE A 90 -5.79 1.02 -7.07
CA PHE A 90 -4.77 0.09 -6.62
C PHE A 90 -3.58 0.88 -6.09
N GLU A 91 -3.38 0.81 -4.78
CA GLU A 91 -2.23 1.41 -4.12
C GLU A 91 -1.29 0.30 -3.64
N VAL A 92 -0.05 0.35 -4.13
CA VAL A 92 1.01 -0.59 -3.73
C VAL A 92 1.91 0.11 -2.71
N TYR A 93 1.91 -0.38 -1.48
CA TYR A 93 2.65 0.20 -0.37
C TYR A 93 3.97 -0.54 -0.12
N HIS A 94 5.05 0.22 -0.04
CA HIS A 94 6.42 -0.26 0.19
C HIS A 94 7.07 0.54 1.32
N PHE A 95 7.03 0.03 2.53
CA PHE A 95 7.67 0.66 3.68
C PHE A 95 9.04 0.04 3.99
N HIS A 96 9.78 -0.39 2.95
CA HIS A 96 11.04 -1.13 3.12
C HIS A 96 12.23 -0.23 3.40
N ASP A 97 12.25 0.98 2.86
CA ASP A 97 13.35 1.91 3.09
C ASP A 97 13.25 2.52 4.50
N THR A 98 14.02 1.96 5.42
CA THR A 98 14.17 2.45 6.81
C THR A 98 15.57 2.96 7.09
N GLY A 99 16.43 3.10 6.06
CA GLY A 99 17.78 3.63 6.19
C GLY A 99 17.84 5.11 6.62
N ASP A 100 19.02 5.65 6.77
CA ASP A 100 19.20 7.04 7.23
C ASP A 100 18.63 8.08 6.25
N ARG A 101 18.50 7.73 4.97
CA ARG A 101 17.91 8.59 3.94
C ARG A 101 16.46 8.27 3.66
N SER A 102 15.84 7.43 4.48
CA SER A 102 14.44 7.07 4.32
C SER A 102 13.54 8.30 4.31
N PRO A 103 12.62 8.39 3.35
CA PRO A 103 11.66 9.48 3.31
C PRO A 103 10.75 9.51 4.54
N MET A 104 10.52 8.37 5.21
CA MET A 104 9.75 8.28 6.45
C MET A 104 10.40 9.00 7.64
N LYS A 105 11.72 9.18 7.63
CA LYS A 105 12.51 9.86 8.68
C LYS A 105 12.64 11.35 8.43
N GLY A 106 12.39 11.79 7.22
CA GLY A 106 12.55 13.17 6.78
C GLY A 106 11.47 14.12 7.27
N LYS A 107 11.68 15.42 6.98
CA LYS A 107 10.62 16.43 7.08
C LYS A 107 9.74 16.37 5.85
N CYS A 108 8.44 16.55 6.04
CA CYS A 108 7.47 16.66 4.95
C CYS A 108 6.66 17.95 5.07
N ASN A 109 5.99 18.34 3.98
CA ASN A 109 5.09 19.49 3.99
C ASN A 109 3.81 19.13 4.77
N MET A 110 3.34 20.04 5.61
CA MET A 110 2.10 19.91 6.37
C MET A 110 0.87 19.69 5.49
N ASP A 111 0.85 20.30 4.30
CA ASP A 111 -0.26 20.18 3.35
C ASP A 111 -0.27 18.84 2.58
N ASP A 112 0.81 18.05 2.69
CA ASP A 112 0.90 16.73 2.09
C ASP A 112 0.21 15.68 3.00
N ASN A 113 -1.09 15.83 3.20
CA ASN A 113 -1.87 15.09 4.19
C ASN A 113 -3.20 14.51 3.65
N VAL A 114 -3.43 14.56 2.35
CA VAL A 114 -4.67 14.08 1.71
C VAL A 114 -4.78 12.55 1.80
N SER A 115 -3.68 11.84 1.57
CA SER A 115 -3.58 10.39 1.69
C SER A 115 -2.19 10.00 2.17
N LEU A 116 -2.07 8.83 2.79
CA LEU A 116 -0.76 8.27 3.14
C LEU A 116 -0.03 7.85 1.86
N LYS A 117 1.17 8.37 1.63
CA LYS A 117 2.01 7.97 0.50
C LYS A 117 2.48 6.53 0.63
N ASN A 118 2.60 5.87 -0.49
CA ASN A 118 2.98 4.47 -0.57
C ASN A 118 4.35 4.12 0.02
N ASN A 119 5.26 5.08 0.12
CA ASN A 119 6.57 4.97 0.75
C ASN A 119 6.65 5.62 2.15
N GLY A 120 5.54 6.09 2.69
CA GLY A 120 5.48 6.73 4.01
C GLY A 120 6.13 8.11 4.12
N ALA A 121 6.49 8.76 3.00
CA ALA A 121 7.22 10.03 3.00
C ALA A 121 6.49 11.17 3.73
N ASN A 122 5.17 11.10 3.83
CA ASN A 122 4.33 12.10 4.49
C ASN A 122 3.72 11.60 5.81
N ILE A 123 4.27 10.55 6.41
CA ILE A 123 3.71 9.91 7.62
C ILE A 123 3.43 10.92 8.75
N ALA A 124 4.31 11.89 8.96
CA ALA A 124 4.15 12.90 10.01
C ALA A 124 2.97 13.84 9.74
N ALA A 125 2.84 14.34 8.51
CA ALA A 125 1.75 15.23 8.11
C ALA A 125 0.41 14.50 8.14
N PHE A 126 0.38 13.25 7.66
CA PHE A 126 -0.84 12.45 7.66
C PHE A 126 -1.28 12.08 9.08
N LEU A 127 -0.37 11.68 9.97
CA LEU A 127 -0.69 11.46 11.39
C LEU A 127 -1.17 12.74 12.08
N TYR A 128 -0.58 13.90 11.77
CA TYR A 128 -1.05 15.17 12.28
C TYR A 128 -2.49 15.47 11.83
N TYR A 129 -2.78 15.28 10.55
CA TYR A 129 -4.16 15.39 10.04
C TYR A 129 -5.13 14.46 10.78
N LEU A 130 -4.73 13.18 10.97
CA LEU A 130 -5.57 12.23 11.72
C LEU A 130 -5.78 12.66 13.17
N LYS A 131 -4.76 13.21 13.81
CA LYS A 131 -4.88 13.75 15.18
C LYS A 131 -5.95 14.85 15.26
N GLU A 132 -5.92 15.79 14.32
CA GLU A 132 -6.81 16.96 14.31
C GLU A 132 -8.24 16.63 13.85
N LYS A 133 -8.39 15.79 12.83
CA LYS A 133 -9.67 15.51 12.17
C LYS A 133 -10.30 14.17 12.54
N HIS A 134 -9.49 13.17 12.89
CA HIS A 134 -9.91 11.80 13.17
C HIS A 134 -9.30 11.25 14.47
N PRO A 135 -9.48 11.92 15.64
CA PRO A 135 -8.79 11.61 16.89
C PRO A 135 -9.01 10.17 17.38
N LYS A 136 -10.16 9.57 17.06
CA LYS A 136 -10.43 8.17 17.39
C LYS A 136 -9.52 7.20 16.62
N HIS A 137 -9.26 7.47 15.34
CA HIS A 137 -8.34 6.67 14.52
C HIS A 137 -6.90 6.88 14.98
N PHE A 138 -6.50 8.13 15.20
CA PHE A 138 -5.20 8.48 15.73
C PHE A 138 -4.88 7.73 17.05
N THR A 139 -5.80 7.78 18.01
CA THR A 139 -5.64 7.05 19.30
C THR A 139 -5.53 5.54 19.10
N ARG A 140 -6.24 4.96 18.13
CA ARG A 140 -6.11 3.52 17.80
C ARG A 140 -4.74 3.19 17.24
N ILE A 141 -4.19 4.08 16.40
CA ILE A 141 -2.83 3.92 15.84
C ILE A 141 -1.81 3.97 16.99
N GLU A 142 -1.86 4.97 17.87
CA GLU A 142 -0.96 5.06 19.03
C GLU A 142 -1.03 3.80 19.90
N LYS A 143 -2.23 3.31 20.21
CA LYS A 143 -2.42 2.07 20.98
C LYS A 143 -1.84 0.85 20.27
N ALA A 144 -1.99 0.76 18.95
CA ALA A 144 -1.40 -0.33 18.18
C ALA A 144 0.13 -0.28 18.24
N VAL A 145 0.73 0.89 18.06
CA VAL A 145 2.19 1.10 18.17
C VAL A 145 2.67 0.77 19.60
N ALA A 146 2.03 1.28 20.62
CA ALA A 146 2.39 1.00 22.02
C ALA A 146 2.28 -0.49 22.39
N SER A 147 1.44 -1.26 21.69
CA SER A 147 1.30 -2.70 21.93
C SER A 147 2.47 -3.54 21.41
N VAL A 148 3.26 -3.01 20.48
CA VAL A 148 4.44 -3.68 19.91
C VAL A 148 5.74 -2.99 20.32
N SER A 149 5.68 -1.77 20.81
CA SER A 149 6.80 -0.94 21.26
C SER A 149 6.49 -0.42 22.66
N PRO A 150 6.76 -1.20 23.73
CA PRO A 150 6.33 -0.88 25.10
C PRO A 150 6.84 0.44 25.66
N PHE A 151 7.98 0.92 25.14
CA PHE A 151 8.57 2.20 25.52
C PHE A 151 7.89 3.40 24.85
N PHE A 152 7.11 3.20 23.78
CA PHE A 152 6.41 4.26 23.10
C PHE A 152 5.26 4.81 23.98
N GLU A 153 5.26 6.12 24.20
CA GLU A 153 4.21 6.81 24.95
C GLU A 153 3.16 7.42 24.03
N GLY A 154 3.60 8.09 22.97
CA GLY A 154 2.73 8.75 22.00
C GLY A 154 3.52 9.56 20.98
N PHE A 155 2.83 10.03 19.95
CA PHE A 155 3.43 10.93 18.96
C PHE A 155 3.44 12.38 19.48
N CYS A 156 4.51 13.08 19.14
CA CYS A 156 4.68 14.53 19.37
C CYS A 156 4.71 15.25 18.02
N LEU A 157 3.54 15.48 17.46
CA LEU A 157 3.41 16.06 16.12
C LEU A 157 3.15 17.56 16.26
N MET A 158 4.17 18.34 15.94
CA MET A 158 4.11 19.81 15.93
C MET A 158 4.81 20.35 14.67
N PRO A 159 4.31 21.44 14.08
CA PRO A 159 5.00 22.15 13.02
C PRO A 159 6.40 22.57 13.46
N ASN A 160 7.35 22.57 12.53
CA ASN A 160 8.70 23.03 12.81
C ASN A 160 8.70 24.52 13.18
N ARG A 161 9.33 24.89 14.31
CA ARG A 161 9.31 26.25 14.84
C ARG A 161 9.88 27.32 13.93
N LEU A 162 10.82 26.96 13.04
CA LEU A 162 11.45 27.89 12.10
C LEU A 162 10.79 27.87 10.71
N ASN A 163 10.00 26.85 10.41
CA ASN A 163 9.24 26.75 9.18
C ASN A 163 7.97 25.94 9.43
N GLU A 164 6.89 26.64 9.75
CA GLU A 164 5.61 26.04 10.13
C GLU A 164 4.96 25.20 9.01
N GLN A 165 5.44 25.31 7.76
CA GLN A 165 4.99 24.46 6.65
C GLN A 165 5.57 23.04 6.70
N LEU A 166 6.57 22.81 7.56
CA LEU A 166 7.25 21.51 7.68
C LEU A 166 6.90 20.81 8.99
N ILE A 167 6.79 19.51 8.92
CA ILE A 167 6.60 18.62 10.06
C ILE A 167 7.51 17.39 9.93
N GLN A 168 7.91 16.83 11.06
CA GLN A 168 8.70 15.59 11.14
C GLN A 168 8.03 14.64 12.13
N LEU A 169 8.24 13.33 11.95
CA LEU A 169 7.77 12.33 12.90
C LEU A 169 8.59 12.40 14.18
N GLU A 170 7.95 12.87 15.24
CA GLU A 170 8.50 12.93 16.60
C GLU A 170 7.60 12.13 17.55
N TRP A 171 8.22 11.59 18.61
CA TRP A 171 7.55 10.74 19.57
C TRP A 171 8.14 10.90 20.97
N LYS A 172 7.39 10.47 21.98
CA LYS A 172 7.79 10.44 23.39
C LYS A 172 8.00 9.04 23.87
N GLN A 173 9.01 8.87 24.75
CA GLN A 173 9.28 7.62 25.44
C GLN A 173 8.75 7.68 26.86
N LYS A 174 8.12 6.61 27.32
CA LYS A 174 7.66 6.46 28.69
C LYS A 174 8.81 6.63 29.69
N GLY A 175 8.55 7.41 30.74
CA GLY A 175 9.53 7.64 31.82
C GLY A 175 10.58 8.70 31.50
N THR A 176 10.52 9.37 30.34
CA THR A 176 11.35 10.53 30.05
C THR A 176 10.54 11.82 30.26
N VAL A 177 11.15 12.80 30.92
CA VAL A 177 10.51 14.12 31.12
C VAL A 177 11.08 15.07 30.09
N ASP A 178 10.19 15.77 29.36
CA ASP A 178 10.52 16.83 28.39
C ASP A 178 11.50 16.46 27.26
N THR A 179 11.63 15.15 26.97
CA THR A 179 12.50 14.65 25.90
C THR A 179 11.65 14.15 24.74
N TYR A 180 11.92 14.67 23.55
CA TYR A 180 11.33 14.24 22.29
C TYR A 180 12.38 13.52 21.46
N PHE A 181 11.95 12.44 20.83
CA PHE A 181 12.76 11.64 19.93
C PHE A 181 12.21 11.79 18.52
N ASN A 182 13.08 11.84 17.53
CA ASN A 182 12.66 11.83 16.13
C ASN A 182 12.66 10.40 15.55
N ALA A 183 12.24 10.26 14.30
CA ALA A 183 12.15 8.96 13.64
C ALA A 183 13.47 8.22 13.49
N TYR A 184 14.64 8.91 13.53
CA TYR A 184 15.95 8.25 13.46
C TYR A 184 16.27 7.39 14.69
N GLN A 185 15.57 7.62 15.80
CA GLN A 185 15.76 6.89 17.06
C GLN A 185 14.75 5.73 17.21
N LEU A 186 13.88 5.51 16.22
CA LEU A 186 13.05 4.33 16.13
C LEU A 186 13.84 3.17 15.52
N SER A 187 13.55 1.94 15.98
CA SER A 187 14.00 0.76 15.23
C SER A 187 13.27 0.69 13.87
N ASP A 188 13.91 0.08 12.89
CA ASP A 188 13.35 -0.09 11.55
C ASP A 188 11.99 -0.79 11.59
N GLY A 189 11.87 -1.85 12.38
CA GLY A 189 10.61 -2.55 12.58
C GLY A 189 9.52 -1.67 13.20
N THR A 190 9.86 -0.82 14.20
CA THR A 190 8.89 0.09 14.81
C THR A 190 8.42 1.14 13.81
N LEU A 191 9.33 1.76 13.05
CA LEU A 191 8.99 2.75 12.03
C LEU A 191 8.07 2.16 10.97
N ARG A 192 8.41 0.97 10.47
CA ARG A 192 7.58 0.24 9.50
C ARG A 192 6.21 -0.09 10.06
N PHE A 193 6.15 -0.59 11.31
CA PHE A 193 4.87 -0.88 11.97
C PHE A 193 4.00 0.36 12.15
N ILE A 194 4.59 1.54 12.41
CA ILE A 194 3.85 2.82 12.47
C ILE A 194 3.16 3.10 11.12
N CYS A 195 3.88 2.97 10.01
CA CYS A 195 3.31 3.18 8.68
C CYS A 195 2.20 2.17 8.36
N LEU A 196 2.42 0.89 8.65
CA LEU A 196 1.43 -0.17 8.45
C LEU A 196 0.18 0.02 9.32
N ALA A 197 0.37 0.35 10.60
CA ALA A 197 -0.75 0.63 11.51
C ALA A 197 -1.54 1.87 11.06
N THR A 198 -0.85 2.90 10.59
CA THR A 198 -1.49 4.12 10.04
C THR A 198 -2.30 3.79 8.80
N LEU A 199 -1.73 3.04 7.85
CA LEU A 199 -2.40 2.56 6.65
C LEU A 199 -3.68 1.78 6.99
N LEU A 200 -3.58 0.78 7.88
CA LEU A 200 -4.67 -0.17 8.14
C LEU A 200 -5.73 0.35 9.13
N LEU A 201 -5.46 1.46 9.83
CA LEU A 201 -6.37 2.06 10.80
C LEU A 201 -6.88 3.46 10.41
N GLN A 202 -6.51 3.97 9.23
CA GLN A 202 -7.03 5.25 8.73
C GLN A 202 -8.55 5.18 8.48
N PRO A 203 -9.27 6.31 8.48
CA PRO A 203 -10.73 6.33 8.28
C PRO A 203 -11.15 5.90 6.88
N ASP A 204 -10.42 6.35 5.86
CA ASP A 204 -10.75 6.14 4.46
C ASP A 204 -9.70 5.23 3.81
N LEU A 205 -9.93 3.93 3.90
CA LEU A 205 -9.03 2.93 3.32
C LEU A 205 -9.23 2.87 1.80
N PRO A 206 -8.15 2.81 0.99
CA PRO A 206 -8.28 2.48 -0.43
C PRO A 206 -9.04 1.16 -0.63
N LYS A 207 -9.86 1.06 -1.66
CA LYS A 207 -10.67 -0.15 -1.91
C LYS A 207 -9.81 -1.40 -2.13
N THR A 208 -8.62 -1.22 -2.71
CA THR A 208 -7.64 -2.28 -2.87
C THR A 208 -6.28 -1.79 -2.41
N VAL A 209 -5.73 -2.47 -1.42
CA VAL A 209 -4.41 -2.20 -0.82
C VAL A 209 -3.50 -3.37 -1.11
N ILE A 210 -2.38 -3.11 -1.74
CA ILE A 210 -1.35 -4.11 -2.02
C ILE A 210 -0.15 -3.79 -1.13
N ILE A 211 0.32 -4.75 -0.35
CA ILE A 211 1.45 -4.57 0.57
C ILE A 211 2.48 -5.66 0.28
N ASP A 212 3.70 -5.22 0.00
CA ASP A 212 4.81 -6.11 -0.24
C ASP A 212 5.61 -6.33 1.05
N GLU A 213 5.83 -7.60 1.40
CA GLU A 213 6.58 -8.07 2.58
C GLU A 213 6.34 -7.23 3.85
N PRO A 214 5.09 -7.09 4.32
CA PRO A 214 4.77 -6.20 5.44
C PRO A 214 5.42 -6.62 6.76
N GLU A 215 5.80 -7.87 6.89
CA GLU A 215 6.44 -8.43 8.08
C GLU A 215 7.94 -8.18 8.17
N LEU A 216 8.58 -7.71 7.12
CA LEU A 216 10.03 -7.56 7.05
C LEU A 216 10.56 -6.69 8.21
N GLY A 217 11.49 -7.26 9.00
CA GLY A 217 12.10 -6.58 10.16
C GLY A 217 11.17 -6.44 11.38
N LEU A 218 9.98 -7.01 11.35
CA LEU A 218 9.08 -7.02 12.50
C LEU A 218 9.40 -8.18 13.46
N HIS A 219 9.35 -7.89 14.76
CA HIS A 219 9.38 -8.92 15.79
C HIS A 219 8.10 -9.81 15.70
N PRO A 220 8.14 -11.10 16.02
CA PRO A 220 6.99 -12.00 15.94
C PRO A 220 5.70 -11.48 16.59
N VAL A 221 5.81 -10.80 17.73
CA VAL A 221 4.65 -10.15 18.38
C VAL A 221 4.03 -9.07 17.48
N ALA A 222 4.86 -8.30 16.78
CA ALA A 222 4.38 -7.27 15.86
C ALA A 222 3.74 -7.88 14.61
N VAL A 223 4.26 -9.03 14.12
CA VAL A 223 3.65 -9.78 13.00
C VAL A 223 2.24 -10.25 13.36
N ASN A 224 2.04 -10.81 14.55
CA ASN A 224 0.72 -11.23 15.02
C ASN A 224 -0.27 -10.05 15.13
N LYS A 225 0.21 -8.90 15.63
CA LYS A 225 -0.60 -7.68 15.69
C LYS A 225 -0.94 -7.15 14.30
N LEU A 226 0.02 -7.17 13.38
CA LEU A 226 -0.18 -6.80 11.99
C LEU A 226 -1.25 -7.67 11.33
N ALA A 227 -1.17 -8.99 11.48
CA ALA A 227 -2.18 -9.92 10.96
C ALA A 227 -3.60 -9.60 11.49
N ALA A 228 -3.72 -9.25 12.76
CA ALA A 228 -5.01 -8.83 13.33
C ALA A 228 -5.53 -7.51 12.72
N LEU A 229 -4.63 -6.55 12.43
CA LEU A 229 -4.99 -5.30 11.75
C LEU A 229 -5.44 -5.57 10.31
N ILE A 230 -4.72 -6.42 9.58
CA ILE A 230 -5.05 -6.84 8.21
C ILE A 230 -6.43 -7.51 8.18
N LYS A 231 -6.69 -8.49 9.05
CA LYS A 231 -8.01 -9.13 9.17
C LYS A 231 -9.14 -8.14 9.45
N LYS A 232 -8.86 -7.10 10.21
CA LYS A 232 -9.85 -6.06 10.46
C LYS A 232 -10.08 -5.20 9.23
N ALA A 233 -9.01 -4.72 8.58
CA ALA A 233 -9.07 -3.89 7.40
C ALA A 233 -9.71 -4.62 6.20
N SER A 234 -9.51 -5.95 6.08
CA SER A 234 -10.09 -6.76 4.99
C SER A 234 -11.62 -6.88 5.00
N ARG A 235 -12.26 -6.39 6.07
CA ARG A 235 -13.74 -6.27 6.11
C ARG A 235 -14.26 -5.08 5.31
N GLU A 236 -13.42 -4.07 5.10
CA GLU A 236 -13.75 -2.79 4.46
C GLU A 236 -13.08 -2.65 3.09
N ALA A 237 -11.91 -3.26 2.89
CA ALA A 237 -11.12 -3.18 1.67
C ALA A 237 -10.58 -4.55 1.25
N GLN A 238 -10.21 -4.71 -0.01
CA GLN A 238 -9.44 -5.85 -0.48
C GLN A 238 -7.96 -5.63 -0.12
N ILE A 239 -7.39 -6.57 0.65
CA ILE A 239 -5.96 -6.51 1.02
C ILE A 239 -5.24 -7.66 0.29
N ILE A 240 -4.25 -7.32 -0.51
CA ILE A 240 -3.38 -8.27 -1.21
C ILE A 240 -1.99 -8.13 -0.60
N ILE A 241 -1.41 -9.25 -0.19
CA ILE A 241 -0.11 -9.27 0.48
C ILE A 241 0.81 -10.22 -0.27
N SER A 242 1.99 -9.76 -0.61
CA SER A 242 3.11 -10.59 -0.97
C SER A 242 3.94 -10.86 0.29
N THR A 243 4.23 -12.12 0.61
CA THR A 243 4.97 -12.47 1.83
C THR A 243 5.77 -13.76 1.65
N GLN A 244 6.92 -13.83 2.31
CA GLN A 244 7.72 -15.05 2.47
C GLN A 244 7.66 -15.57 3.91
N SER A 245 6.88 -14.96 4.79
CA SER A 245 6.81 -15.28 6.21
C SER A 245 5.75 -16.32 6.50
N VAL A 246 6.18 -17.52 6.87
CA VAL A 246 5.29 -18.56 7.40
C VAL A 246 4.50 -18.04 8.61
N ASN A 247 5.15 -17.29 9.51
CA ASN A 247 4.50 -16.72 10.69
C ASN A 247 3.36 -15.76 10.34
N LEU A 248 3.45 -15.02 9.23
CA LEU A 248 2.36 -14.16 8.79
C LEU A 248 1.23 -14.99 8.19
N VAL A 249 1.57 -15.96 7.33
CA VAL A 249 0.59 -16.84 6.66
C VAL A 249 -0.20 -17.66 7.67
N ASP A 250 0.44 -18.22 8.69
CA ASP A 250 -0.20 -19.03 9.74
C ASP A 250 -1.25 -18.26 10.58
N ASN A 251 -1.25 -16.94 10.47
CA ASN A 251 -2.24 -16.10 11.12
C ASN A 251 -3.55 -15.96 10.34
N PHE A 252 -3.67 -16.46 9.11
CA PHE A 252 -4.87 -16.33 8.26
C PHE A 252 -5.58 -17.63 8.06
#